data_24a7259b3302742d64e243160751ddf1
#
_entry.id   24a7259b3302742d64e243160751ddf1
#
_cell.length_a   1.000
_cell.length_b   1.000
_cell.length_c   1.000
_cell.angle_alpha   90.00
_cell.angle_beta   90.00
_cell.angle_gamma   90.00
#
_symmetry.space_group_name_H-M   'P 1'
#
loop_
_entity.id
_entity.type
_entity.pdbx_description
1 polymer ?
#
loop_
_entity_poly.entity_id
_entity_poly.type
_entity_poly.pdbx_seq_one_letter_code
_entity_poly.pdbx_strand_id
1 'polypeptide(L)'
;MATRKATARWNGTLKQGNGVMKYGEVEGPFTFASRFEKGKGTNPEELVGAAHSGCFSMYLAAILGADSFTPTSVQTTASIHLGEDDGPKITSIDLDCEAKVPGLDADKFAQYAQTAKEKCPISRLFAGTEINLSAKLIG
;
A
#
# COMPACT_ATOMS: atom_id res chain seq x y z
N MET A 1 2.18 -22.11 -4.39
CA MET A 1 1.88 -20.72 -3.94
C MET A 1 0.57 -20.71 -3.17
N ALA A 2 0.33 -19.68 -2.42
CA ALA A 2 -0.83 -19.61 -1.52
C ALA A 2 -1.98 -18.82 -2.15
N THR A 3 -3.21 -19.26 -1.88
CA THR A 3 -4.43 -18.50 -2.19
C THR A 3 -4.90 -17.85 -0.91
N ARG A 4 -5.16 -16.55 -0.97
CA ARG A 4 -5.72 -15.79 0.15
C ARG A 4 -7.09 -15.24 -0.25
N LYS A 5 -8.00 -15.17 0.71
CA LYS A 5 -9.38 -14.73 0.46
C LYS A 5 -9.71 -13.54 1.33
N ALA A 6 -10.49 -12.65 0.77
CA ALA A 6 -11.15 -11.58 1.50
C ALA A 6 -12.59 -11.52 1.02
N THR A 7 -13.47 -10.99 1.84
CA THR A 7 -14.90 -10.86 1.50
C THR A 7 -15.38 -9.46 1.81
N ALA A 8 -16.45 -9.07 1.14
CA ALA A 8 -17.16 -7.83 1.46
C ALA A 8 -18.66 -8.07 1.32
N ARG A 9 -19.40 -7.40 2.19
CA ARG A 9 -20.86 -7.36 2.11
C ARG A 9 -21.33 -5.91 2.16
N TRP A 10 -22.22 -5.55 1.26
CA TRP A 10 -22.87 -4.24 1.25
C TRP A 10 -24.35 -4.41 1.41
N ASN A 11 -24.99 -3.59 2.25
CA ASN A 11 -26.43 -3.60 2.47
C ASN A 11 -26.99 -2.21 2.17
N GLY A 12 -27.99 -2.13 1.30
CA GLY A 12 -28.68 -0.89 1.00
C GLY A 12 -28.12 -0.12 -0.20
N THR A 13 -28.57 1.12 -0.34
CA THR A 13 -28.12 2.00 -1.43
C THR A 13 -26.69 2.48 -1.20
N LEU A 14 -26.08 3.01 -2.23
CA LEU A 14 -24.72 3.55 -2.12
C LEU A 14 -24.60 4.62 -1.04
N LYS A 15 -25.52 5.57 -1.02
CA LYS A 15 -25.43 6.73 -0.10
C LYS A 15 -25.91 6.43 1.32
N GLN A 16 -26.84 5.53 1.49
CA GLN A 16 -27.47 5.27 2.78
C GLN A 16 -27.12 3.92 3.38
N GLY A 17 -26.48 3.07 2.60
CA GLY A 17 -26.10 1.74 3.03
C GLY A 17 -24.85 1.68 3.89
N ASN A 18 -24.43 0.46 4.17
CA ASN A 18 -23.21 0.20 4.92
C ASN A 18 -22.66 -1.16 4.53
N GLY A 19 -21.40 -1.35 4.79
CA GLY A 19 -20.76 -2.62 4.49
C GLY A 19 -19.64 -2.96 5.46
N VAL A 20 -19.15 -4.19 5.33
CA VAL A 20 -17.99 -4.67 6.08
C VAL A 20 -17.10 -5.45 5.13
N MET A 21 -15.82 -5.16 5.16
CA MET A 21 -14.79 -5.95 4.51
C MET A 21 -14.09 -6.81 5.53
N LYS A 22 -13.82 -8.08 5.19
CA LYS A 22 -13.12 -9.01 6.07
C LYS A 22 -11.91 -9.58 5.36
N TYR A 23 -10.77 -9.52 6.02
CA TYR A 23 -9.51 -10.00 5.48
C TYR A 23 -8.63 -10.51 6.62
N GLY A 24 -8.28 -11.80 6.58
CA GLY A 24 -7.65 -12.44 7.71
C GLY A 24 -8.57 -12.39 8.93
N GLU A 25 -8.06 -11.95 10.06
CA GLU A 25 -8.84 -11.78 11.30
C GLU A 25 -9.33 -10.35 11.49
N VAL A 26 -9.26 -9.51 10.45
CA VAL A 26 -9.60 -8.09 10.50
C VAL A 26 -10.95 -7.86 9.85
N GLU A 27 -11.76 -7.02 10.49
CA GLU A 27 -13.01 -6.50 9.92
C GLU A 27 -12.91 -4.99 9.76
N GLY A 28 -13.29 -4.49 8.57
CA GLY A 28 -13.29 -3.08 8.26
C GLY A 28 -14.67 -2.59 7.87
N PRO A 29 -15.39 -1.84 8.74
CA PRO A 29 -16.67 -1.25 8.36
C PRO A 29 -16.43 -0.08 7.40
N PHE A 30 -17.33 0.09 6.43
CA PHE A 30 -17.22 1.19 5.47
C PHE A 30 -18.60 1.66 5.00
N THR A 31 -18.64 2.93 4.61
CA THR A 31 -19.86 3.62 4.14
C THR A 31 -19.49 4.56 3.00
N PHE A 32 -20.51 5.18 2.39
CA PHE A 32 -20.27 6.27 1.43
C PHE A 32 -19.44 7.39 2.08
N ALA A 33 -19.78 7.76 3.32
CA ALA A 33 -19.07 8.83 4.01
C ALA A 33 -17.62 8.47 4.33
N SER A 34 -17.33 7.21 4.70
CA SER A 34 -15.95 6.81 5.00
C SER A 34 -15.09 6.73 3.74
N ARG A 35 -15.68 6.60 2.56
CA ARG A 35 -14.94 6.54 1.29
C ARG A 35 -14.78 7.92 0.64
N PHE A 36 -15.85 8.70 0.59
CA PHE A 36 -15.90 9.94 -0.19
C PHE A 36 -15.99 11.21 0.67
N GLU A 37 -16.15 11.05 1.98
CA GLU A 37 -16.26 12.16 2.93
C GLU A 37 -15.36 11.88 4.13
N LYS A 38 -15.70 12.42 5.31
CA LYS A 38 -14.92 12.21 6.54
C LYS A 38 -15.67 11.34 7.56
N GLY A 39 -16.32 10.29 7.08
CA GLY A 39 -17.02 9.36 7.95
C GLY A 39 -16.09 8.39 8.67
N LYS A 40 -16.59 7.77 9.73
CA LYS A 40 -15.86 6.74 10.47
C LYS A 40 -15.83 5.44 9.66
N GLY A 41 -14.75 4.68 9.83
CA GLY A 41 -14.55 3.41 9.14
C GLY A 41 -13.41 3.48 8.16
N THR A 42 -13.32 2.47 7.31
CA THR A 42 -12.29 2.38 6.30
C THR A 42 -12.90 2.52 4.90
N ASN A 43 -12.11 2.20 3.88
CA ASN A 43 -12.54 2.25 2.49
C ASN A 43 -11.61 1.38 1.63
N PRO A 44 -12.01 1.05 0.39
CA PRO A 44 -11.18 0.24 -0.49
C PRO A 44 -9.80 0.84 -0.78
N GLU A 45 -9.71 2.16 -0.92
CA GLU A 45 -8.44 2.82 -1.22
C GLU A 45 -7.43 2.68 -0.08
N GLU A 46 -7.90 2.76 1.17
CA GLU A 46 -7.02 2.51 2.33
C GLU A 46 -6.51 1.08 2.36
N LEU A 47 -7.34 0.11 1.99
CA LEU A 47 -6.90 -1.28 1.91
C LEU A 47 -5.88 -1.50 0.79
N VAL A 48 -6.07 -0.86 -0.35
CA VAL A 48 -5.08 -0.87 -1.43
C VAL A 48 -3.76 -0.28 -0.92
N GLY A 49 -3.82 0.83 -0.21
CA GLY A 49 -2.64 1.48 0.38
C GLY A 49 -1.95 0.61 1.42
N ALA A 50 -2.72 -0.02 2.31
CA ALA A 50 -2.17 -0.92 3.32
C ALA A 50 -1.48 -2.12 2.66
N ALA A 51 -2.12 -2.72 1.66
CA ALA A 51 -1.54 -3.84 0.92
C ALA A 51 -0.24 -3.44 0.22
N HIS A 52 -0.23 -2.29 -0.45
CA HIS A 52 0.93 -1.83 -1.20
C HIS A 52 2.09 -1.44 -0.28
N SER A 53 1.82 -0.66 0.76
CA SER A 53 2.87 -0.26 1.71
C SER A 53 3.44 -1.47 2.45
N GLY A 54 2.59 -2.43 2.83
CA GLY A 54 3.04 -3.67 3.48
C GLY A 54 3.90 -4.53 2.56
N CYS A 55 3.46 -4.74 1.34
CA CYS A 55 4.21 -5.53 0.35
C CYS A 55 5.54 -4.87 0.00
N PHE A 56 5.54 -3.58 -0.26
CA PHE A 56 6.77 -2.82 -0.55
C PHE A 56 7.77 -2.95 0.61
N SER A 57 7.30 -2.72 1.84
CA SER A 57 8.16 -2.77 3.03
C SER A 57 8.78 -4.15 3.23
N MET A 58 7.99 -5.21 3.09
CA MET A 58 8.49 -6.59 3.22
C MET A 58 9.46 -6.94 2.10
N TYR A 59 9.16 -6.52 0.87
CA TYR A 59 10.04 -6.82 -0.26
C TYR A 59 11.39 -6.12 -0.09
N LEU A 60 11.36 -4.85 0.33
CA LEU A 60 12.59 -4.10 0.61
C LEU A 60 13.41 -4.79 1.71
N ALA A 61 12.77 -5.21 2.80
CA ALA A 61 13.44 -5.95 3.85
C ALA A 61 14.06 -7.26 3.34
N ALA A 62 13.35 -7.95 2.44
CA ALA A 62 13.83 -9.22 1.90
C ALA A 62 15.09 -9.04 1.05
N ILE A 63 15.11 -8.05 0.15
CA ILE A 63 16.29 -7.85 -0.71
C ILE A 63 17.46 -7.27 0.07
N LEU A 64 17.21 -6.46 1.08
CA LEU A 64 18.27 -6.00 2.00
C LEU A 64 18.84 -7.17 2.77
N GLY A 65 18.00 -8.04 3.31
CA GLY A 65 18.43 -9.23 4.05
C GLY A 65 19.24 -10.22 3.22
N ALA A 66 18.91 -10.36 1.93
CA ALA A 66 19.67 -11.21 1.01
C ALA A 66 21.13 -10.75 0.88
N ASP A 67 21.38 -9.46 1.05
CA ASP A 67 22.72 -8.87 1.02
C ASP A 67 23.29 -8.61 2.41
N SER A 68 22.70 -9.23 3.44
CA SER A 68 23.15 -9.18 4.83
C SER A 68 22.97 -7.82 5.51
N PHE A 69 22.06 -7.00 4.99
CA PHE A 69 21.64 -5.78 5.70
C PHE A 69 20.37 -6.07 6.50
N THR A 70 20.38 -5.70 7.77
CA THR A 70 19.22 -5.88 8.65
C THR A 70 18.59 -4.51 8.93
N PRO A 71 17.43 -4.20 8.34
CA PRO A 71 16.77 -2.94 8.65
C PRO A 71 16.28 -2.93 10.09
N THR A 72 16.53 -1.83 10.79
CA THR A 72 15.93 -1.59 12.11
C THR A 72 14.44 -1.30 11.93
N SER A 73 14.08 -0.54 10.89
CA SER A 73 12.69 -0.24 10.57
C SER A 73 12.56 0.13 9.10
N VAL A 74 11.39 -0.17 8.56
CA VAL A 74 10.95 0.30 7.24
C VAL A 74 9.54 0.83 7.43
N GLN A 75 9.36 2.13 7.29
CA GLN A 75 8.06 2.78 7.40
C GLN A 75 7.66 3.29 6.03
N THR A 76 6.52 2.81 5.53
CA THR A 76 6.03 3.21 4.21
C THR A 76 4.61 3.74 4.31
N THR A 77 4.38 4.88 3.69
CA THR A 77 3.05 5.45 3.50
C THR A 77 2.71 5.36 2.01
N ALA A 78 1.54 4.82 1.71
CA ALA A 78 1.03 4.79 0.34
C ALA A 78 -0.14 5.77 0.25
N SER A 79 -0.04 6.75 -0.65
CA SER A 79 -1.12 7.67 -0.94
C SER A 79 -1.79 7.25 -2.23
N ILE A 80 -3.06 6.90 -2.13
CA ILE A 80 -3.86 6.37 -3.23
C ILE A 80 -4.75 7.49 -3.74
N HIS A 81 -4.52 7.92 -4.98
CA HIS A 81 -5.27 9.04 -5.56
C HIS A 81 -6.44 8.53 -6.38
N LEU A 82 -7.64 8.75 -5.85
CA LEU A 82 -8.89 8.46 -6.56
C LEU A 82 -9.26 9.68 -7.39
N GLY A 83 -9.21 9.53 -8.69
CA GLY A 83 -9.48 10.59 -9.65
C GLY A 83 -10.59 10.21 -10.61
N GLU A 84 -10.59 10.83 -11.78
CA GLU A 84 -11.62 10.66 -12.80
C GLU A 84 -10.97 10.37 -14.15
N ASP A 85 -11.39 9.30 -14.79
CA ASP A 85 -10.99 8.93 -16.14
C ASP A 85 -12.06 7.97 -16.68
N ASP A 86 -13.07 8.54 -17.32
CA ASP A 86 -14.26 7.79 -17.77
C ASP A 86 -14.93 7.11 -16.57
N GLY A 87 -15.14 7.87 -15.50
CA GLY A 87 -15.64 7.42 -14.21
C GLY A 87 -14.55 7.43 -13.12
N PRO A 88 -14.91 7.08 -11.89
CA PRO A 88 -13.92 7.02 -10.80
C PRO A 88 -12.81 6.02 -11.10
N LYS A 89 -11.57 6.45 -10.88
CA LYS A 89 -10.39 5.63 -11.16
C LYS A 89 -9.26 5.99 -10.21
N ILE A 90 -8.54 4.99 -9.73
CA ILE A 90 -7.27 5.24 -9.04
C ILE A 90 -6.26 5.63 -10.12
N THR A 91 -5.83 6.88 -10.11
CA THR A 91 -4.99 7.44 -11.18
C THR A 91 -3.51 7.33 -10.88
N SER A 92 -3.13 7.37 -9.60
CA SER A 92 -1.73 7.22 -9.21
C SER A 92 -1.61 6.76 -7.77
N ILE A 93 -0.44 6.23 -7.43
CA ILE A 93 -0.07 5.83 -6.08
C ILE A 93 1.28 6.46 -5.78
N ASP A 94 1.39 7.15 -4.65
CA ASP A 94 2.67 7.66 -4.17
C ASP A 94 3.12 6.84 -2.97
N LEU A 95 4.29 6.23 -3.08
CA LEU A 95 4.95 5.53 -1.98
C LEU A 95 5.99 6.45 -1.37
N ASP A 96 5.91 6.66 -0.07
CA ASP A 96 6.87 7.43 0.70
C ASP A 96 7.46 6.53 1.78
N CYS A 97 8.74 6.21 1.66
CA CYS A 97 9.42 5.26 2.53
C CYS A 97 10.55 5.94 3.30
N GLU A 98 10.56 5.70 4.60
CA GLU A 98 11.68 6.03 5.46
C GLU A 98 12.18 4.74 6.10
N ALA A 99 13.48 4.48 5.97
CA ALA A 99 14.06 3.25 6.52
C ALA A 99 15.33 3.56 7.30
N LYS A 100 15.52 2.81 8.37
CA LYS A 100 16.76 2.83 9.16
C LYS A 100 17.46 1.50 8.93
N VAL A 101 18.62 1.56 8.27
CA VAL A 101 19.38 0.37 7.87
C VAL A 101 20.85 0.58 8.21
N PRO A 102 21.32 0.06 9.34
CA PRO A 102 22.72 0.25 9.74
C PRO A 102 23.69 -0.28 8.68
N GLY A 103 24.72 0.51 8.40
CA GLY A 103 25.80 0.12 7.49
C GLY A 103 25.50 0.34 6.00
N LEU A 104 24.34 0.86 5.64
CA LEU A 104 23.98 1.08 4.24
C LEU A 104 24.10 2.56 3.88
N ASP A 105 24.72 2.85 2.74
CA ASP A 105 24.79 4.23 2.23
C ASP A 105 23.52 4.61 1.45
N ALA A 106 23.30 5.92 1.32
CA ALA A 106 22.09 6.45 0.70
C ALA A 106 21.93 6.05 -0.77
N ASP A 107 23.02 6.00 -1.53
CA ASP A 107 22.96 5.67 -2.96
C ASP A 107 22.54 4.21 -3.17
N LYS A 108 23.11 3.29 -2.40
CA LYS A 108 22.70 1.89 -2.45
C LYS A 108 21.29 1.71 -1.97
N PHE A 109 20.90 2.41 -0.91
CA PHE A 109 19.53 2.35 -0.42
C PHE A 109 18.54 2.76 -1.51
N ALA A 110 18.83 3.84 -2.25
CA ALA A 110 17.96 4.30 -3.34
C ALA A 110 17.79 3.20 -4.41
N GLN A 111 18.83 2.44 -4.71
CA GLN A 111 18.75 1.33 -5.67
C GLN A 111 17.87 0.20 -5.16
N TYR A 112 18.02 -0.18 -3.88
CA TYR A 112 17.15 -1.18 -3.27
C TYR A 112 15.69 -0.74 -3.27
N ALA A 113 15.43 0.51 -2.90
CA ALA A 113 14.08 1.05 -2.87
C ALA A 113 13.45 1.07 -4.26
N GLN A 114 14.20 1.45 -5.29
CA GLN A 114 13.71 1.42 -6.67
C GLN A 114 13.38 0.00 -7.12
N THR A 115 14.21 -0.97 -6.78
CA THR A 115 13.96 -2.38 -7.08
C THR A 115 12.68 -2.87 -6.39
N ALA A 116 12.50 -2.51 -5.12
CA ALA A 116 11.29 -2.88 -4.38
C ALA A 116 10.04 -2.26 -5.00
N LYS A 117 10.11 -1.00 -5.41
CA LYS A 117 9.00 -0.34 -6.11
C LYS A 117 8.60 -1.09 -7.38
N GLU A 118 9.57 -1.55 -8.15
CA GLU A 118 9.31 -2.23 -9.43
C GLU A 118 8.84 -3.66 -9.26
N LYS A 119 9.33 -4.37 -8.24
CA LYS A 119 9.22 -5.82 -8.18
C LYS A 119 8.35 -6.38 -7.08
N CYS A 120 7.91 -5.58 -6.09
CA CYS A 120 7.01 -6.15 -5.10
C CYS A 120 5.72 -6.62 -5.79
N PRO A 121 5.13 -7.75 -5.37
CA PRO A 121 3.98 -8.32 -6.07
C PRO A 121 2.80 -7.36 -6.27
N ILE A 122 2.55 -6.47 -5.32
CA ILE A 122 1.45 -5.49 -5.43
C ILE A 122 1.79 -4.43 -6.48
N SER A 123 3.04 -3.94 -6.54
CA SER A 123 3.46 -3.03 -7.61
C SER A 123 3.29 -3.68 -8.99
N ARG A 124 3.62 -4.95 -9.09
CA ARG A 124 3.47 -5.68 -10.37
C ARG A 124 2.00 -5.88 -10.73
N LEU A 125 1.14 -6.10 -9.75
CA LEU A 125 -0.32 -6.13 -9.97
C LEU A 125 -0.80 -4.81 -10.55
N PHE A 126 -0.25 -3.70 -10.07
CA PHE A 126 -0.65 -2.34 -10.48
C PHE A 126 0.20 -1.78 -11.62
N ALA A 127 0.75 -2.62 -12.47
CA ALA A 127 1.65 -2.19 -13.55
C ALA A 127 1.04 -1.17 -14.51
N GLY A 128 -0.30 -1.12 -14.60
CA GLY A 128 -1.01 -0.13 -15.41
C GLY A 128 -1.30 1.19 -14.70
N THR A 129 -0.86 1.35 -13.46
CA THR A 129 -1.08 2.56 -12.65
C THR A 129 0.24 3.26 -12.44
N GLU A 130 0.24 4.59 -12.47
CA GLU A 130 1.43 5.37 -12.15
C GLU A 130 1.79 5.20 -10.68
N ILE A 131 3.03 4.78 -10.41
CA ILE A 131 3.55 4.60 -9.06
C ILE A 131 4.79 5.47 -8.91
N ASN A 132 4.75 6.40 -7.97
CA ASN A 132 5.85 7.29 -7.66
C ASN A 132 6.50 6.87 -6.34
N LEU A 133 7.80 7.02 -6.23
CA LEU A 133 8.54 6.64 -5.03
C LEU A 133 9.37 7.81 -4.52
N SER A 134 9.25 8.06 -3.23
CA SER A 134 10.20 8.87 -2.46
C SER A 134 10.73 7.98 -1.35
N ALA A 135 12.03 7.73 -1.34
CA ALA A 135 12.64 6.84 -0.36
C ALA A 135 13.79 7.54 0.33
N LYS A 136 13.79 7.51 1.66
CA LYS A 136 14.76 8.20 2.48
C LYS A 136 15.35 7.25 3.51
N LEU A 137 16.67 7.20 3.54
CA LEU A 137 17.41 6.50 4.58
C LEU A 137 17.56 7.46 5.77
N ILE A 138 17.17 7.01 6.96
CA ILE A 138 17.23 7.79 8.22
C ILE A 138 18.09 7.09 9.26
N GLY A 139 18.50 7.85 10.26
CA GLY A 139 19.29 7.36 11.38
C GLY A 139 20.74 7.17 11.07
#